data_226e1f28829250c2911fa212c814c0d9
#
_entry.id   226e1f28829250c2911fa212c814c0d9
#
_cell.length_a   1.000
_cell.length_b   1.000
_cell.length_c   1.000
_cell.angle_alpha   90.00
_cell.angle_beta   90.00
_cell.angle_gamma   90.00
#
_symmetry.space_group_name_H-M   'P 1'
#
loop_
_entity.id
_entity.type
_entity.pdbx_description
1 polymer ?
#
loop_
_entity_poly.entity_id
_entity_poly.type
_entity_poly.pdbx_seq_one_letter_code
_entity_poly.pdbx_strand_id
1 'polypeptide(L)'
;ASMNGRLYVAKKTILHDDVSLNSRLFVADDVSFNADLYVKEKSVLHNDVSLNSRLFVADDVSLNNDLYVKEKSILSNDVSLNSRLFVADDVSMNASLYVMSKSILSNDVSLNSRLFVADDVSMNASLYVMEKSILHNDVSLNSRLFVADDASMNGRLYVAKKTILHDDVSLNSRLFVADDVSMNADLYVKEKSILSNDVSLNSRLFVADDASMNGRLYVAKKTILHDDVSLNSRLFV
;
A
#
# COMPACT_ATOMS: atom_id res chain seq x y z
N ALA A 1 31.20 5.68 5.29
CA ALA A 1 31.51 7.09 5.61
C ALA A 1 30.55 7.60 6.69
N SER A 2 31.03 8.42 7.64
CA SER A 2 30.19 9.07 8.66
C SER A 2 30.40 10.57 8.63
N MET A 3 29.29 11.35 8.56
CA MET A 3 29.31 12.80 8.46
C MET A 3 28.36 13.44 9.48
N ASN A 4 28.83 14.42 10.24
CA ASN A 4 28.02 15.15 11.21
C ASN A 4 27.29 16.37 10.60
N GLY A 5 27.76 16.86 9.45
CA GLY A 5 27.18 17.99 8.74
C GLY A 5 26.24 17.56 7.60
N ARG A 6 25.69 18.55 6.90
CA ARG A 6 24.86 18.34 5.72
C ARG A 6 25.70 17.86 4.54
N LEU A 7 25.18 16.92 3.77
CA LEU A 7 25.79 16.49 2.52
C LEU A 7 25.01 17.07 1.33
N TYR A 8 25.68 17.84 0.47
CA TYR A 8 25.16 18.35 -0.77
C TYR A 8 25.94 17.75 -1.94
N VAL A 9 25.23 17.09 -2.85
CA VAL A 9 25.81 16.50 -4.04
C VAL A 9 25.10 17.07 -5.27
N ALA A 10 25.83 17.74 -6.16
CA ALA A 10 25.29 18.39 -7.34
C ALA A 10 25.36 17.53 -8.61
N LYS A 11 26.08 16.42 -8.57
CA LYS A 11 26.26 15.50 -9.72
C LYS A 11 26.07 14.06 -9.31
N LYS A 12 26.02 13.18 -10.31
CA LYS A 12 25.94 11.74 -10.10
C LYS A 12 27.02 11.22 -9.16
N THR A 13 26.60 10.43 -8.18
CA THR A 13 27.48 9.92 -7.12
C THR A 13 27.24 8.43 -6.94
N ILE A 14 28.33 7.68 -6.78
CA ILE A 14 28.32 6.27 -6.44
C ILE A 14 29.10 6.07 -5.14
N LEU A 15 28.45 5.51 -4.14
CA LEU A 15 29.04 5.24 -2.83
C LEU A 15 29.02 3.72 -2.58
N HIS A 16 30.19 3.15 -2.32
CA HIS A 16 30.37 1.69 -2.25
C HIS A 16 30.21 1.11 -0.85
N ASP A 17 30.49 1.90 0.18
CA ASP A 17 30.41 1.50 1.58
C ASP A 17 29.24 2.20 2.28
N ASP A 18 28.95 1.76 3.51
CA ASP A 18 27.92 2.36 4.35
C ASP A 18 28.10 3.86 4.52
N VAL A 19 26.98 4.58 4.43
CA VAL A 19 26.94 6.02 4.62
C VAL A 19 26.02 6.34 5.80
N SER A 20 26.58 7.05 6.79
CA SER A 20 25.83 7.55 7.94
C SER A 20 25.88 9.06 8.01
N LEU A 21 24.73 9.70 7.95
CA LEU A 21 24.57 11.14 8.00
C LEU A 21 23.79 11.53 9.25
N ASN A 22 24.42 12.28 10.15
CA ASN A 22 23.77 12.83 11.35
C ASN A 22 22.94 14.10 11.06
N SER A 23 22.90 14.55 9.81
CA SER A 23 22.12 15.70 9.36
C SER A 23 21.46 15.39 8.02
N ARG A 24 21.22 16.39 7.18
CA ARG A 24 20.41 16.28 5.96
C ARG A 24 21.23 15.81 4.76
N LEU A 25 20.55 15.01 3.91
CA LEU A 25 21.04 14.64 2.60
C LEU A 25 20.29 15.44 1.52
N PHE A 26 21.05 16.04 0.61
CA PHE A 26 20.53 16.70 -0.58
C PHE A 26 21.33 16.25 -1.82
N VAL A 27 20.67 15.65 -2.79
CA VAL A 27 21.29 15.25 -4.06
C VAL A 27 20.47 15.81 -5.22
N ALA A 28 21.16 16.49 -6.14
CA ALA A 28 20.53 17.13 -7.30
C ALA A 28 20.53 16.25 -8.56
N ASP A 29 21.28 15.16 -8.55
CA ASP A 29 21.39 14.21 -9.68
C ASP A 29 21.21 12.78 -9.18
N ASP A 30 21.40 11.78 -10.03
CA ASP A 30 21.26 10.37 -9.64
C ASP A 30 22.27 9.96 -8.57
N VAL A 31 21.83 9.09 -7.68
CA VAL A 31 22.70 8.51 -6.67
C VAL A 31 22.53 7.00 -6.58
N SER A 32 23.65 6.30 -6.46
CA SER A 32 23.70 4.86 -6.22
C SER A 32 24.49 4.54 -4.96
N PHE A 33 23.88 3.80 -4.04
CA PHE A 33 24.52 3.27 -2.84
C PHE A 33 24.60 1.74 -2.97
N ASN A 34 25.81 1.20 -2.84
CA ASN A 34 26.02 -0.25 -2.86
C ASN A 34 25.88 -0.89 -1.48
N ALA A 35 25.89 -0.07 -0.43
CA ALA A 35 25.73 -0.48 0.95
C ALA A 35 24.60 0.31 1.63
N ASP A 36 24.49 0.23 2.95
CA ASP A 36 23.40 0.85 3.70
C ASP A 36 23.50 2.39 3.73
N LEU A 37 22.32 3.03 3.64
CA LEU A 37 22.19 4.47 3.83
C LEU A 37 21.41 4.78 5.10
N TYR A 38 22.06 5.51 6.03
CA TYR A 38 21.45 6.00 7.27
C TYR A 38 21.41 7.53 7.25
N VAL A 39 20.23 8.12 7.32
CA VAL A 39 20.05 9.58 7.41
C VAL A 39 19.20 9.90 8.63
N LYS A 40 19.74 10.73 9.53
CA LYS A 40 19.05 11.09 10.77
C LYS A 40 18.01 12.18 10.59
N GLU A 41 18.22 13.10 9.65
CA GLU A 41 17.31 14.19 9.34
C GLU A 41 16.72 13.99 7.93
N LYS A 42 16.12 15.03 7.36
CA LYS A 42 15.44 15.01 6.08
C LYS A 42 16.34 14.68 4.87
N SER A 43 15.83 13.82 3.98
CA SER A 43 16.43 13.54 2.68
C SER A 43 15.62 14.19 1.57
N VAL A 44 16.28 14.93 0.67
CA VAL A 44 15.70 15.50 -0.55
C VAL A 44 16.54 15.06 -1.75
N LEU A 45 15.95 14.27 -2.61
CA LEU A 45 16.61 13.64 -3.74
C LEU A 45 15.83 13.98 -5.01
N HIS A 46 16.47 14.62 -5.99
CA HIS A 46 15.76 15.17 -7.16
C HIS A 46 15.64 14.20 -8.31
N ASN A 47 16.58 13.27 -8.46
CA ASN A 47 16.59 12.28 -9.53
C ASN A 47 16.49 10.87 -8.99
N ASP A 48 16.79 9.87 -9.81
CA ASP A 48 16.64 8.47 -9.45
C ASP A 48 17.61 8.06 -8.33
N VAL A 49 17.08 7.25 -7.41
CA VAL A 49 17.85 6.71 -6.30
C VAL A 49 17.85 5.19 -6.36
N SER A 50 19.03 4.61 -6.39
CA SER A 50 19.23 3.16 -6.38
C SER A 50 20.03 2.73 -5.16
N LEU A 51 19.43 1.88 -4.33
CA LEU A 51 20.03 1.31 -3.12
C LEU A 51 20.13 -0.20 -3.27
N ASN A 52 21.35 -0.73 -3.31
CA ASN A 52 21.59 -2.17 -3.38
C ASN A 52 21.49 -2.86 -2.01
N SER A 53 21.30 -2.11 -0.94
CA SER A 53 21.09 -2.60 0.42
C SER A 53 19.93 -1.85 1.08
N ARG A 54 20.02 -1.51 2.36
CA ARG A 54 18.91 -1.00 3.18
C ARG A 54 18.87 0.53 3.23
N LEU A 55 17.65 1.06 3.34
CA LEU A 55 17.41 2.48 3.57
C LEU A 55 16.84 2.74 4.97
N PHE A 56 17.48 3.63 5.72
CA PHE A 56 17.02 4.11 7.02
C PHE A 56 16.98 5.63 7.02
N VAL A 57 15.81 6.20 7.17
CA VAL A 57 15.66 7.66 7.35
C VAL A 57 14.77 7.90 8.56
N ALA A 58 15.26 8.72 9.50
CA ALA A 58 14.54 9.02 10.74
C ALA A 58 13.59 10.21 10.61
N ASP A 59 13.71 11.02 9.56
CA ASP A 59 12.83 12.16 9.27
C ASP A 59 12.18 11.98 7.89
N ASP A 60 11.58 13.02 7.31
CA ASP A 60 10.86 12.94 6.04
C ASP A 60 11.75 12.61 4.85
N VAL A 61 11.16 11.91 3.88
CA VAL A 61 11.76 11.62 2.59
C VAL A 61 10.93 12.28 1.49
N SER A 62 11.58 13.07 0.63
CA SER A 62 10.97 13.66 -0.55
C SER A 62 11.79 13.33 -1.80
N LEU A 63 11.18 12.64 -2.74
CA LEU A 63 11.80 12.19 -3.98
C LEU A 63 10.97 12.64 -5.18
N ASN A 64 11.61 13.27 -6.16
CA ASN A 64 10.91 13.68 -7.39
C ASN A 64 10.85 12.58 -8.45
N ASN A 65 11.78 11.64 -8.42
CA ASN A 65 11.87 10.53 -9.36
C ASN A 65 11.76 9.16 -8.67
N ASP A 66 12.17 8.11 -9.33
CA ASP A 66 11.99 6.74 -8.85
C ASP A 66 12.90 6.38 -7.68
N LEU A 67 12.37 5.59 -6.75
CA LEU A 67 13.12 5.00 -5.66
C LEU A 67 13.18 3.48 -5.84
N TYR A 68 14.40 2.94 -5.95
CA TYR A 68 14.69 1.52 -6.01
C TYR A 68 15.47 1.10 -4.75
N VAL A 69 14.91 0.22 -3.94
CA VAL A 69 15.57 -0.36 -2.76
C VAL A 69 15.54 -1.89 -2.89
N LYS A 70 16.71 -2.50 -2.89
CA LYS A 70 16.83 -3.96 -3.05
C LYS A 70 16.50 -4.73 -1.78
N GLU A 71 16.81 -4.17 -0.63
CA GLU A 71 16.55 -4.78 0.67
C GLU A 71 15.52 -3.95 1.46
N LYS A 72 15.50 -4.09 2.76
CA LYS A 72 14.48 -3.50 3.64
C LYS A 72 14.56 -1.97 3.73
N SER A 73 13.39 -1.31 3.72
CA SER A 73 13.25 0.11 4.00
C SER A 73 12.57 0.35 5.36
N ILE A 74 13.20 1.17 6.21
CA ILE A 74 12.61 1.64 7.47
C ILE A 74 12.59 3.17 7.43
N LEU A 75 11.39 3.73 7.39
CA LEU A 75 11.16 5.17 7.24
C LEU A 75 10.27 5.62 8.41
N SER A 76 10.77 6.51 9.25
CA SER A 76 10.10 6.84 10.52
C SER A 76 9.04 7.93 10.38
N ASN A 77 9.18 8.83 9.39
CA ASN A 77 8.23 9.91 9.13
C ASN A 77 7.64 9.81 7.72
N ASP A 78 6.99 10.88 7.26
CA ASP A 78 6.26 10.88 6.00
C ASP A 78 7.17 10.70 4.78
N VAL A 79 6.69 9.92 3.82
CA VAL A 79 7.37 9.67 2.56
C VAL A 79 6.52 10.18 1.41
N SER A 80 7.08 11.08 0.62
CA SER A 80 6.44 11.63 -0.58
C SER A 80 7.26 11.32 -1.81
N LEU A 81 6.68 10.56 -2.73
CA LEU A 81 7.29 10.16 -4.00
C LEU A 81 6.44 10.70 -5.15
N ASN A 82 7.01 11.55 -5.98
CA ASN A 82 6.33 12.08 -7.17
C ASN A 82 6.38 11.11 -8.37
N SER A 83 7.11 10.00 -8.25
CA SER A 83 7.18 8.96 -9.26
C SER A 83 6.96 7.58 -8.62
N ARG A 84 7.68 6.55 -9.04
CA ARG A 84 7.43 5.15 -8.69
C ARG A 84 8.23 4.69 -7.48
N LEU A 85 7.65 3.77 -6.73
CA LEU A 85 8.32 3.08 -5.63
C LEU A 85 8.53 1.60 -5.98
N PHE A 86 9.77 1.13 -5.88
CA PHE A 86 10.15 -0.27 -6.03
C PHE A 86 10.95 -0.71 -4.80
N VAL A 87 10.43 -1.64 -4.03
CA VAL A 87 11.15 -2.25 -2.92
C VAL A 87 11.04 -3.77 -3.06
N ALA A 88 12.18 -4.45 -3.07
CA ALA A 88 12.23 -5.90 -3.25
C ALA A 88 12.08 -6.68 -1.94
N ASP A 89 12.27 -6.04 -0.79
CA ASP A 89 12.09 -6.62 0.54
C ASP A 89 10.98 -5.87 1.32
N ASP A 90 10.90 -6.07 2.62
CA ASP A 90 9.84 -5.49 3.45
C ASP A 90 9.92 -3.97 3.56
N VAL A 91 8.75 -3.34 3.66
CA VAL A 91 8.61 -1.91 3.93
C VAL A 91 7.92 -1.73 5.28
N SER A 92 8.55 -0.99 6.18
CA SER A 92 7.98 -0.59 7.45
C SER A 92 8.02 0.93 7.60
N MET A 93 6.86 1.55 7.78
CA MET A 93 6.73 3.00 7.94
C MET A 93 5.84 3.33 9.15
N ASN A 94 6.30 4.25 10.01
CA ASN A 94 5.52 4.72 11.15
C ASN A 94 4.57 5.86 10.78
N ALA A 95 4.81 6.53 9.66
CA ALA A 95 3.98 7.63 9.19
C ALA A 95 3.37 7.33 7.80
N SER A 96 2.89 8.34 7.11
CA SER A 96 2.12 8.15 5.87
C SER A 96 3.01 7.96 4.64
N LEU A 97 2.54 7.15 3.69
CA LEU A 97 3.16 6.96 2.38
C LEU A 97 2.29 7.59 1.29
N TYR A 98 2.88 8.52 0.54
CA TYR A 98 2.27 9.17 -0.62
C TYR A 98 3.07 8.82 -1.87
N VAL A 99 2.46 8.14 -2.84
CA VAL A 99 3.07 7.80 -4.12
C VAL A 99 2.18 8.33 -5.25
N MET A 100 2.71 9.21 -6.08
CA MET A 100 1.94 9.83 -7.18
C MET A 100 1.88 8.96 -8.43
N SER A 101 2.68 7.92 -8.52
CA SER A 101 2.65 6.96 -9.62
C SER A 101 2.55 5.53 -9.09
N LYS A 102 2.99 4.55 -9.86
CA LYS A 102 2.84 3.13 -9.56
C LYS A 102 3.74 2.64 -8.41
N SER A 103 3.21 1.79 -7.53
CA SER A 103 3.97 1.09 -6.50
C SER A 103 4.07 -0.40 -6.80
N ILE A 104 5.29 -0.94 -6.78
CA ILE A 104 5.57 -2.38 -6.90
C ILE A 104 6.37 -2.81 -5.66
N LEU A 105 5.76 -3.61 -4.82
CA LEU A 105 6.30 -4.02 -3.54
C LEU A 105 6.27 -5.55 -3.48
N SER A 106 7.44 -6.19 -3.34
CA SER A 106 7.56 -7.64 -3.49
C SER A 106 7.25 -8.39 -2.21
N ASN A 107 7.52 -7.81 -1.06
CA ASN A 107 7.27 -8.43 0.25
C ASN A 107 6.24 -7.64 1.08
N ASP A 108 6.16 -7.93 2.38
CA ASP A 108 5.14 -7.37 3.24
C ASP A 108 5.32 -5.86 3.45
N VAL A 109 4.20 -5.14 3.46
CA VAL A 109 4.16 -3.70 3.73
C VAL A 109 3.36 -3.46 4.98
N SER A 110 3.98 -2.78 5.95
CA SER A 110 3.34 -2.38 7.19
C SER A 110 3.41 -0.86 7.36
N LEU A 111 2.25 -0.23 7.38
CA LEU A 111 2.10 1.21 7.57
C LEU A 111 1.29 1.48 8.84
N ASN A 112 1.88 2.19 9.80
CA ASN A 112 1.20 2.59 11.02
C ASN A 112 0.31 3.84 10.84
N SER A 113 0.34 4.47 9.66
CA SER A 113 -0.52 5.59 9.32
C SER A 113 -1.19 5.35 7.95
N ARG A 114 -1.28 6.34 7.10
CA ARG A 114 -2.10 6.34 5.88
C ARG A 114 -1.33 5.87 4.65
N LEU A 115 -2.04 5.22 3.75
CA LEU A 115 -1.57 4.92 2.41
C LEU A 115 -2.34 5.75 1.38
N PHE A 116 -1.62 6.48 0.53
CA PHE A 116 -2.16 7.16 -0.62
C PHE A 116 -1.34 6.78 -1.87
N VAL A 117 -1.97 6.18 -2.87
CA VAL A 117 -1.36 5.92 -4.18
C VAL A 117 -2.29 6.42 -5.28
N ALA A 118 -1.76 7.26 -6.17
CA ALA A 118 -2.54 7.85 -7.25
C ALA A 118 -2.64 6.97 -8.50
N ASP A 119 -1.80 5.95 -8.61
CA ASP A 119 -1.80 4.99 -9.72
C ASP A 119 -1.94 3.55 -9.20
N ASP A 120 -1.62 2.54 -10.00
CA ASP A 120 -1.81 1.14 -9.63
C ASP A 120 -0.91 0.68 -8.49
N VAL A 121 -1.44 -0.24 -7.69
CA VAL A 121 -0.69 -0.93 -6.64
C VAL A 121 -0.61 -2.42 -6.98
N SER A 122 0.61 -2.96 -7.02
CA SER A 122 0.85 -4.39 -7.20
C SER A 122 1.76 -4.91 -6.10
N MET A 123 1.28 -5.89 -5.33
CA MET A 123 2.03 -6.49 -4.22
C MET A 123 1.95 -8.02 -4.27
N ASN A 124 3.10 -8.67 -4.11
CA ASN A 124 3.16 -10.14 -4.04
C ASN A 124 2.89 -10.67 -2.63
N ALA A 125 3.10 -9.86 -1.61
CA ALA A 125 2.87 -10.23 -0.22
C ALA A 125 1.72 -9.40 0.41
N SER A 126 1.64 -9.35 1.73
CA SER A 126 0.51 -8.76 2.43
C SER A 126 0.64 -7.25 2.62
N LEU A 127 -0.48 -6.56 2.58
CA LEU A 127 -0.57 -5.13 2.90
C LEU A 127 -1.29 -4.94 4.24
N TYR A 128 -0.63 -4.25 5.16
CA TYR A 128 -1.17 -3.85 6.47
C TYR A 128 -1.16 -2.34 6.58
N VAL A 129 -2.32 -1.72 6.75
CA VAL A 129 -2.47 -0.27 6.97
C VAL A 129 -3.28 -0.05 8.22
N MET A 130 -2.73 0.67 9.19
CA MET A 130 -3.38 0.91 10.49
C MET A 130 -4.36 2.08 10.47
N GLU A 131 -4.22 2.99 9.53
CA GLU A 131 -5.17 4.07 9.32
C GLU A 131 -5.79 3.98 7.92
N LYS A 132 -6.21 5.09 7.36
CA LYS A 132 -6.96 5.18 6.11
C LYS A 132 -6.14 4.84 4.86
N SER A 133 -6.73 4.06 3.95
CA SER A 133 -6.19 3.81 2.61
C SER A 133 -7.00 4.53 1.54
N ILE A 134 -6.33 5.28 0.66
CA ILE A 134 -6.93 5.91 -0.52
C ILE A 134 -6.12 5.47 -1.76
N LEU A 135 -6.75 4.69 -2.62
CA LEU A 135 -6.13 4.09 -3.80
C LEU A 135 -6.96 4.45 -5.03
N HIS A 136 -6.37 5.19 -5.99
CA HIS A 136 -7.14 5.75 -7.10
C HIS A 136 -7.33 4.81 -8.28
N ASN A 137 -6.39 3.90 -8.51
CA ASN A 137 -6.47 2.95 -9.63
C ASN A 137 -6.56 1.51 -9.15
N ASP A 138 -6.20 0.56 -10.00
CA ASP A 138 -6.36 -0.85 -9.70
C ASP A 138 -5.37 -1.33 -8.63
N VAL A 139 -5.85 -2.19 -7.74
CA VAL A 139 -5.08 -2.79 -6.65
C VAL A 139 -5.06 -4.30 -6.84
N SER A 140 -3.86 -4.86 -6.95
CA SER A 140 -3.66 -6.30 -7.07
C SER A 140 -2.74 -6.81 -5.94
N LEU A 141 -3.29 -7.67 -5.09
CA LEU A 141 -2.59 -8.27 -3.96
C LEU A 141 -2.61 -9.79 -4.09
N ASN A 142 -1.43 -10.41 -4.23
CA ASN A 142 -1.29 -11.86 -4.28
C ASN A 142 -1.37 -12.53 -2.89
N SER A 143 -1.48 -11.74 -1.83
CA SER A 143 -1.63 -12.22 -0.46
C SER A 143 -2.80 -11.54 0.25
N ARG A 144 -2.63 -11.08 1.47
CA ARG A 144 -3.72 -10.59 2.33
C ARG A 144 -3.83 -9.06 2.30
N LEU A 145 -5.04 -8.56 2.48
CA LEU A 145 -5.30 -7.16 2.76
C LEU A 145 -5.81 -7.00 4.19
N PHE A 146 -5.21 -6.09 4.93
CA PHE A 146 -5.67 -5.66 6.23
C PHE A 146 -5.67 -4.14 6.30
N VAL A 147 -6.82 -3.52 6.57
CA VAL A 147 -6.95 -2.08 6.85
C VAL A 147 -7.75 -1.93 8.14
N ALA A 148 -7.22 -1.17 9.09
CA ALA A 148 -7.86 -0.99 10.40
C ALA A 148 -8.82 0.20 10.48
N ASP A 149 -8.76 1.12 9.50
CA ASP A 149 -9.67 2.26 9.36
C ASP A 149 -10.33 2.19 7.96
N ASP A 150 -10.89 3.28 7.46
CA ASP A 150 -11.60 3.31 6.18
C ASP A 150 -10.71 2.98 4.97
N ALA A 151 -11.30 2.30 3.99
CA ALA A 151 -10.68 2.09 2.70
C ALA A 151 -11.54 2.67 1.56
N SER A 152 -10.94 3.54 0.75
CA SER A 152 -11.57 4.11 -0.43
C SER A 152 -10.76 3.77 -1.68
N MET A 153 -11.37 3.08 -2.63
CA MET A 153 -10.71 2.62 -3.85
C MET A 153 -11.55 2.99 -5.07
N ASN A 154 -10.96 3.71 -6.02
CA ASN A 154 -11.66 4.11 -7.24
C ASN A 154 -11.53 3.08 -8.37
N GLY A 155 -10.44 2.31 -8.37
CA GLY A 155 -10.23 1.21 -9.32
C GLY A 155 -10.73 -0.13 -8.81
N ARG A 156 -10.31 -1.19 -9.48
CA ARG A 156 -10.65 -2.56 -9.11
C ARG A 156 -9.78 -3.06 -7.97
N LEU A 157 -10.36 -3.85 -7.09
CA LEU A 157 -9.61 -4.54 -6.02
C LEU A 157 -9.58 -6.04 -6.30
N TYR A 158 -8.36 -6.58 -6.43
CA TYR A 158 -8.08 -8.00 -6.55
C TYR A 158 -7.27 -8.48 -5.35
N VAL A 159 -7.79 -9.41 -4.56
CA VAL A 159 -7.07 -10.02 -3.43
C VAL A 159 -7.11 -11.53 -3.58
N ALA A 160 -5.94 -12.16 -3.70
CA ALA A 160 -5.85 -13.62 -3.89
C ALA A 160 -6.06 -14.42 -2.59
N LYS A 161 -5.93 -13.78 -1.43
CA LYS A 161 -6.16 -14.43 -0.13
C LYS A 161 -7.13 -13.63 0.72
N LYS A 162 -7.11 -13.82 2.02
CA LYS A 162 -8.07 -13.24 2.97
C LYS A 162 -8.01 -11.72 3.04
N THR A 163 -9.19 -11.10 3.07
CA THR A 163 -9.38 -9.67 3.29
C THR A 163 -10.02 -9.41 4.65
N ILE A 164 -9.42 -8.55 5.46
CA ILE A 164 -9.93 -8.10 6.76
C ILE A 164 -9.96 -6.58 6.77
N LEU A 165 -11.15 -6.01 6.91
CA LEU A 165 -11.38 -4.57 6.91
C LEU A 165 -12.24 -4.22 8.14
N HIS A 166 -11.75 -3.31 8.98
CA HIS A 166 -12.40 -3.04 10.26
C HIS A 166 -13.45 -1.95 10.20
N ASP A 167 -13.25 -0.94 9.35
CA ASP A 167 -14.21 0.15 9.18
C ASP A 167 -14.81 0.18 7.76
N ASP A 168 -15.40 1.29 7.34
CA ASP A 168 -16.19 1.35 6.12
C ASP A 168 -15.33 1.23 4.87
N VAL A 169 -15.84 0.46 3.90
CA VAL A 169 -15.17 0.25 2.62
C VAL A 169 -16.03 0.75 1.48
N SER A 170 -15.48 1.63 0.68
CA SER A 170 -16.11 2.16 -0.52
C SER A 170 -15.29 1.81 -1.77
N LEU A 171 -15.88 1.02 -2.65
CA LEU A 171 -15.30 0.63 -3.93
C LEU A 171 -16.13 1.21 -5.08
N ASN A 172 -15.54 2.12 -5.85
CA ASN A 172 -16.21 2.72 -7.00
C ASN A 172 -16.17 1.85 -8.27
N SER A 173 -15.49 0.72 -8.21
CA SER A 173 -15.43 -0.26 -9.29
C SER A 173 -15.69 -1.68 -8.75
N ARG A 174 -14.95 -2.68 -9.22
CA ARG A 174 -15.23 -4.09 -8.95
C ARG A 174 -14.42 -4.66 -7.79
N LEU A 175 -15.03 -5.59 -7.07
CA LEU A 175 -14.39 -6.36 -6.01
C LEU A 175 -14.20 -7.82 -6.42
N PHE A 176 -12.97 -8.33 -6.32
CA PHE A 176 -12.63 -9.73 -6.53
C PHE A 176 -11.80 -10.22 -5.34
N VAL A 177 -12.31 -11.16 -4.58
CA VAL A 177 -11.56 -11.82 -3.50
C VAL A 177 -11.67 -13.34 -3.68
N ALA A 178 -10.52 -14.00 -3.74
CA ALA A 178 -10.46 -15.44 -3.96
C ALA A 178 -10.57 -16.27 -2.67
N ASP A 179 -10.40 -15.65 -1.51
CA ASP A 179 -10.51 -16.29 -0.20
C ASP A 179 -11.60 -15.58 0.64
N ASP A 180 -11.59 -15.76 1.95
CA ASP A 180 -12.62 -15.21 2.83
C ASP A 180 -12.57 -13.68 2.95
N VAL A 181 -13.75 -13.08 3.15
CA VAL A 181 -13.92 -11.67 3.44
C VAL A 181 -14.52 -11.50 4.82
N SER A 182 -13.89 -10.71 5.67
CA SER A 182 -14.39 -10.34 7.00
C SER A 182 -14.37 -8.83 7.18
N MET A 183 -15.53 -8.23 7.43
CA MET A 183 -15.67 -6.78 7.64
C MET A 183 -16.53 -6.49 8.86
N ASN A 184 -16.10 -5.52 9.68
CA ASN A 184 -16.84 -5.12 10.87
C ASN A 184 -17.85 -3.99 10.57
N ALA A 185 -17.62 -3.20 9.53
CA ALA A 185 -18.47 -2.07 9.15
C ALA A 185 -19.14 -2.29 7.79
N ASP A 186 -19.56 -1.23 7.11
CA ASP A 186 -20.32 -1.32 5.88
C ASP A 186 -19.44 -1.59 4.65
N LEU A 187 -19.94 -2.40 3.72
CA LEU A 187 -19.34 -2.61 2.40
C LEU A 187 -20.23 -2.02 1.31
N TYR A 188 -19.69 -1.07 0.57
CA TYR A 188 -20.29 -0.47 -0.61
C TYR A 188 -19.49 -0.82 -1.86
N VAL A 189 -20.09 -1.51 -2.83
CA VAL A 189 -19.50 -1.80 -4.13
C VAL A 189 -20.41 -1.25 -5.22
N LYS A 190 -19.88 -0.32 -6.04
CA LYS A 190 -20.67 0.34 -7.09
C LYS A 190 -20.87 -0.52 -8.32
N GLU A 191 -19.92 -1.38 -8.62
CA GLU A 191 -20.02 -2.32 -9.74
C GLU A 191 -20.09 -3.76 -9.22
N LYS A 192 -19.63 -4.71 -9.99
CA LYS A 192 -19.73 -6.15 -9.73
C LYS A 192 -18.85 -6.65 -8.59
N SER A 193 -19.41 -7.54 -7.76
CA SER A 193 -18.66 -8.27 -6.73
C SER A 193 -18.57 -9.76 -7.06
N ILE A 194 -17.37 -10.33 -7.03
CA ILE A 194 -17.12 -11.78 -7.13
C ILE A 194 -16.33 -12.22 -5.91
N LEU A 195 -16.95 -13.01 -5.05
CA LEU A 195 -16.41 -13.48 -3.78
C LEU A 195 -16.44 -15.00 -3.78
N SER A 196 -15.25 -15.63 -3.75
CA SER A 196 -15.15 -17.08 -4.00
C SER A 196 -15.40 -17.93 -2.76
N ASN A 197 -15.16 -17.40 -1.56
CA ASN A 197 -15.36 -18.12 -0.30
C ASN A 197 -16.34 -17.42 0.63
N ASP A 198 -16.27 -17.67 1.93
CA ASP A 198 -17.23 -17.17 2.90
C ASP A 198 -17.07 -15.65 3.11
N VAL A 199 -18.20 -14.96 3.21
CA VAL A 199 -18.27 -13.53 3.46
C VAL A 199 -18.99 -13.29 4.77
N SER A 200 -18.33 -12.59 5.69
CA SER A 200 -18.91 -12.21 6.98
C SER A 200 -18.86 -10.69 7.16
N LEU A 201 -20.03 -10.07 7.25
CA LEU A 201 -20.20 -8.64 7.44
C LEU A 201 -20.99 -8.39 8.72
N ASN A 202 -20.38 -7.70 9.68
CA ASN A 202 -21.03 -7.31 10.93
C ASN A 202 -21.95 -6.09 10.79
N SER A 203 -22.01 -5.47 9.61
CA SER A 203 -22.90 -4.37 9.31
C SER A 203 -23.65 -4.57 8.00
N ARG A 204 -23.67 -3.61 7.09
CA ARG A 204 -24.50 -3.65 5.87
C ARG A 204 -23.71 -4.02 4.64
N LEU A 205 -24.36 -4.72 3.71
CA LEU A 205 -23.85 -4.95 2.36
C LEU A 205 -24.67 -4.16 1.35
N PHE A 206 -24.01 -3.42 0.48
CA PHE A 206 -24.61 -2.78 -0.66
C PHE A 206 -23.78 -3.08 -1.92
N VAL A 207 -24.39 -3.66 -2.94
CA VAL A 207 -23.82 -3.85 -4.28
C VAL A 207 -24.80 -3.28 -5.30
N ALA A 208 -24.33 -2.37 -6.14
CA ALA A 208 -25.19 -1.67 -7.11
C ALA A 208 -25.31 -2.37 -8.47
N ASP A 209 -24.48 -3.38 -8.72
CA ASP A 209 -24.50 -4.21 -9.93
C ASP A 209 -24.56 -5.70 -9.50
N ASP A 210 -24.15 -6.64 -10.33
CA ASP A 210 -24.21 -8.07 -10.04
C ASP A 210 -23.36 -8.48 -8.82
N ALA A 211 -23.87 -9.45 -8.05
CA ALA A 211 -23.15 -10.10 -6.98
C ALA A 211 -23.07 -11.61 -7.20
N SER A 212 -21.86 -12.16 -7.27
CA SER A 212 -21.62 -13.60 -7.38
C SER A 212 -20.80 -14.09 -6.19
N MET A 213 -21.35 -15.04 -5.43
CA MET A 213 -20.71 -15.57 -4.22
C MET A 213 -20.79 -17.09 -4.22
N ASN A 214 -19.65 -17.77 -4.12
CA ASN A 214 -19.59 -19.22 -4.09
C ASN A 214 -19.67 -19.79 -2.67
N GLY A 215 -19.22 -19.04 -1.67
CA GLY A 215 -19.31 -19.41 -0.28
C GLY A 215 -20.59 -18.91 0.40
N ARG A 216 -20.60 -18.98 1.73
CA ARG A 216 -21.73 -18.51 2.53
C ARG A 216 -21.65 -17.00 2.74
N LEU A 217 -22.78 -16.33 2.71
CA LEU A 217 -22.91 -14.91 3.01
C LEU A 217 -23.58 -14.71 4.37
N TYR A 218 -22.88 -14.08 5.30
CA TYR A 218 -23.39 -13.65 6.60
C TYR A 218 -23.40 -12.13 6.67
N VAL A 219 -24.57 -11.52 6.85
CA VAL A 219 -24.68 -10.06 7.03
C VAL A 219 -25.50 -9.81 8.30
N ALA A 220 -24.93 -9.19 9.31
CA ALA A 220 -25.58 -8.95 10.59
C ALA A 220 -26.69 -7.89 10.54
N LYS A 221 -26.70 -7.05 9.52
CA LYS A 221 -27.72 -6.01 9.34
C LYS A 221 -28.32 -6.11 7.93
N LYS A 222 -28.56 -4.99 7.26
CA LYS A 222 -29.26 -4.94 5.97
C LYS A 222 -28.40 -5.29 4.78
N THR A 223 -28.92 -6.11 3.86
CA THR A 223 -28.34 -6.39 2.55
C THR A 223 -29.18 -5.73 1.46
N ILE A 224 -28.54 -4.99 0.53
CA ILE A 224 -29.16 -4.40 -0.64
C ILE A 224 -28.32 -4.81 -1.87
N LEU A 225 -28.93 -5.58 -2.76
CA LEU A 225 -28.33 -6.05 -4.02
C LEU A 225 -29.30 -5.62 -5.13
N HIS A 226 -28.85 -4.81 -6.09
CA HIS A 226 -29.74 -4.15 -7.04
C HIS A 226 -29.98 -4.97 -8.30
N ASP A 227 -28.98 -5.71 -8.76
CA ASP A 227 -29.07 -6.49 -9.99
C ASP A 227 -28.99 -8.00 -9.73
N ASP A 228 -28.50 -8.80 -10.67
CA ASP A 228 -28.50 -10.24 -10.56
C ASP A 228 -27.60 -10.75 -9.42
N VAL A 229 -28.17 -11.66 -8.62
CA VAL A 229 -27.45 -12.26 -7.49
C VAL A 229 -27.36 -13.76 -7.68
N SER A 230 -26.12 -14.26 -7.72
CA SER A 230 -25.83 -15.69 -7.75
C SER A 230 -25.17 -16.13 -6.45
N LEU A 231 -25.86 -16.93 -5.67
CA LEU A 231 -25.35 -17.52 -4.43
C LEU A 231 -25.31 -19.03 -4.57
N ASN A 232 -24.14 -19.62 -4.57
CA ASN A 232 -23.97 -21.07 -4.67
C ASN A 232 -24.04 -21.78 -3.32
N SER A 233 -24.23 -21.04 -2.22
CA SER A 233 -24.33 -21.58 -0.87
C SER A 233 -25.45 -20.86 -0.09
N ARG A 234 -25.29 -20.65 1.21
CA ARG A 234 -26.35 -20.16 2.09
C ARG A 234 -26.24 -18.65 2.35
N LEU A 235 -27.38 -17.98 2.36
CA LEU A 235 -27.52 -16.59 2.79
C LEU A 235 -28.07 -16.54 4.22
N PHE A 236 -27.43 -15.72 5.06
CA PHE A 236 -27.88 -15.40 6.42
C PHE A 236 -27.89 -13.86 6.57
N VAL A 237 -29.07 -13.29 6.77
CA VAL A 237 -29.26 -11.83 6.97
C VAL A 237 -30.04 -11.60 8.27
#